data_5f720a3651fdaabcac9fdd82cf299fcc
#
_entry.id   5f720a3651fdaabcac9fdd82cf299fcc
#
_cell.length_a   1.000
_cell.length_b   1.000
_cell.length_c   1.000
_cell.angle_alpha   90.00
_cell.angle_beta   90.00
_cell.angle_gamma   90.00
#
_symmetry.space_group_name_H-M   'P 1'
#
loop_
_entity.id
_entity.type
_entity.pdbx_description
1 polymer ?
#
loop_
_entity_poly.entity_id
_entity_poly.type
_entity_poly.pdbx_seq_one_letter_code
_entity_poly.pdbx_strand_id
1 'polypeptide(L)'
;MKFRLTFTFLILGILLAVLGGKGLVTSFIMPPKYIYDPECDWSQLKSGQRVYVELDYIWDCYEETTNDSGSAVSRQYALPDIRVDDEGYYYNAHFIGVTAKASEFSQFDKLNEDSIDWENGEYDQLGERGYITYDGYLKKMGKEELSFLQSYLKSNGYTDSEIDSMIVPVVLMRNQTPIANLLMFGGGILLTILGAVFGFLFFIKGRNN
;
A
#
# COMPACT_ATOMS: atom_id res chain seq x y z
N MET A 1 17.27 21.44 31.54
CA MET A 1 16.82 21.68 30.13
C MET A 1 17.71 20.95 29.13
N LYS A 2 19.04 21.02 29.21
CA LYS A 2 19.98 20.42 28.23
C LYS A 2 19.90 18.88 28.12
N PHE A 3 19.77 18.17 29.26
CA PHE A 3 19.63 16.70 29.26
C PHE A 3 18.37 16.20 28.54
N ARG A 4 17.26 16.92 28.69
CA ARG A 4 16.00 16.57 27.99
C ARG A 4 16.16 16.67 26.47
N LEU A 5 16.86 17.69 25.96
CA LEU A 5 17.10 17.88 24.54
C LEU A 5 17.94 16.74 23.94
N THR A 6 19.00 16.31 24.62
CA THR A 6 19.84 15.18 24.23
C THR A 6 19.04 13.89 24.12
N PHE A 7 18.20 13.61 25.11
CA PHE A 7 17.35 12.43 25.13
C PHE A 7 16.30 12.46 24.03
N THR A 8 15.72 13.64 23.74
CA THR A 8 14.78 13.82 22.64
C THR A 8 15.43 13.53 21.27
N PHE A 9 16.66 14.01 21.04
CA PHE A 9 17.38 13.73 19.79
C PHE A 9 17.69 12.23 19.62
N LEU A 10 18.08 11.55 20.71
CA LEU A 10 18.34 10.11 20.67
C LEU A 10 17.07 9.33 20.31
N ILE A 11 15.96 9.58 21.00
CA ILE A 11 14.70 8.85 20.75
C ILE A 11 14.19 9.14 19.33
N LEU A 12 14.12 10.41 18.94
CA LEU A 12 13.66 10.80 17.62
C LEU A 12 14.55 10.23 16.51
N GLY A 13 15.87 10.28 16.73
CA GLY A 13 16.84 9.73 15.77
C GLY A 13 16.68 8.22 15.59
N ILE A 14 16.57 7.46 16.68
CA ILE A 14 16.33 6.01 16.62
C ILE A 14 15.00 5.70 15.92
N LEU A 15 13.94 6.42 16.26
CA LEU A 15 12.62 6.22 15.66
C LEU A 15 12.63 6.44 14.15
N LEU A 16 13.24 7.54 13.69
CA LEU A 16 13.37 7.84 12.26
C LEU A 16 14.27 6.82 11.54
N ALA A 17 15.38 6.40 12.17
CA ALA A 17 16.25 5.38 11.59
C ALA A 17 15.53 4.02 11.45
N VAL A 18 14.74 3.61 12.43
CA VAL A 18 13.96 2.37 12.37
C VAL A 18 12.88 2.44 11.27
N LEU A 19 12.13 3.54 11.22
CA LEU A 19 11.07 3.72 10.22
C LEU A 19 11.64 3.79 8.80
N GLY A 20 12.67 4.62 8.58
CA GLY A 20 13.34 4.73 7.28
C GLY A 20 14.03 3.43 6.87
N GLY A 21 14.71 2.74 7.81
CA GLY A 21 15.35 1.45 7.57
C GLY A 21 14.37 0.37 7.16
N LYS A 22 13.21 0.28 7.82
CA LYS A 22 12.14 -0.64 7.41
C LYS A 22 11.66 -0.36 5.98
N GLY A 23 11.46 0.92 5.64
CA GLY A 23 11.05 1.32 4.30
C GLY A 23 12.09 0.97 3.23
N LEU A 24 13.40 1.16 3.53
CA LEU A 24 14.49 0.77 2.63
C LEU A 24 14.55 -0.74 2.41
N VAL A 25 14.42 -1.54 3.48
CA VAL A 25 14.39 -3.00 3.36
C VAL A 25 13.25 -3.44 2.46
N THR A 26 12.05 -2.92 2.68
CA THR A 26 10.88 -3.26 1.85
C THR A 26 11.06 -2.83 0.39
N SER A 27 11.64 -1.64 0.14
CA SER A 27 11.75 -1.10 -1.23
C SER A 27 12.90 -1.67 -2.04
N PHE A 28 14.02 -2.07 -1.39
CA PHE A 28 15.25 -2.47 -2.11
C PHE A 28 15.69 -3.90 -1.88
N ILE A 29 15.41 -4.47 -0.72
CA ILE A 29 15.96 -5.77 -0.33
C ILE A 29 14.94 -6.89 -0.53
N MET A 30 13.67 -6.65 -0.25
CA MET A 30 12.63 -7.67 -0.43
C MET A 30 12.29 -7.83 -1.90
N PRO A 31 12.42 -9.03 -2.48
CA PRO A 31 11.96 -9.27 -3.84
C PRO A 31 10.44 -9.02 -3.91
N PRO A 32 9.95 -8.37 -4.98
CA PRO A 32 8.52 -8.20 -5.15
C PRO A 32 7.85 -9.55 -5.47
N LYS A 33 6.63 -9.75 -4.97
CA LYS A 33 5.75 -10.81 -5.40
C LYS A 33 4.93 -10.31 -6.58
N TYR A 34 4.92 -11.05 -7.67
CA TYR A 34 4.10 -10.76 -8.86
C TYR A 34 2.73 -11.41 -8.63
N ILE A 35 1.69 -10.60 -8.38
CA ILE A 35 0.39 -11.14 -7.97
C ILE A 35 -0.42 -11.70 -9.13
N TYR A 36 -0.16 -11.29 -10.37
CA TYR A 36 -0.78 -11.86 -11.57
C TYR A 36 0.00 -13.05 -12.14
N ASP A 37 1.05 -13.52 -11.45
CA ASP A 37 1.66 -14.82 -11.76
C ASP A 37 0.58 -15.90 -11.55
N PRO A 38 0.34 -16.80 -12.53
CA PRO A 38 -0.62 -17.89 -12.41
C PRO A 38 -0.40 -18.80 -11.18
N GLU A 39 0.86 -18.90 -10.72
CA GLU A 39 1.21 -19.66 -9.51
C GLU A 39 0.94 -18.89 -8.21
N CYS A 40 0.59 -17.61 -8.29
CA CYS A 40 0.31 -16.79 -7.11
C CYS A 40 -1.08 -17.11 -6.56
N ASP A 41 -1.11 -17.74 -5.40
CA ASP A 41 -2.33 -17.92 -4.62
C ASP A 41 -2.61 -16.66 -3.78
N TRP A 42 -3.66 -15.92 -4.14
CA TRP A 42 -4.02 -14.67 -3.46
C TRP A 42 -4.49 -14.91 -2.03
N SER A 43 -5.03 -16.09 -1.71
CA SER A 43 -5.41 -16.43 -0.33
C SER A 43 -4.23 -16.42 0.64
N GLN A 44 -3.00 -16.55 0.12
CA GLN A 44 -1.75 -16.52 0.88
C GLN A 44 -1.10 -15.14 0.96
N LEU A 45 -1.71 -14.10 0.40
CA LEU A 45 -1.21 -12.73 0.48
C LEU A 45 -1.26 -12.21 1.92
N LYS A 46 -0.19 -11.55 2.36
CA LYS A 46 -0.05 -11.08 3.75
C LYS A 46 0.44 -9.64 3.81
N SER A 47 0.00 -8.93 4.82
CA SER A 47 0.50 -7.60 5.13
C SER A 47 2.03 -7.58 5.26
N GLY A 48 2.67 -6.55 4.69
CA GLY A 48 4.11 -6.35 4.71
C GLY A 48 4.85 -6.94 3.50
N GLN A 49 4.19 -7.72 2.66
CA GLN A 49 4.78 -8.22 1.41
C GLN A 49 4.93 -7.08 0.41
N ARG A 50 6.08 -7.03 -0.28
CA ARG A 50 6.26 -6.18 -1.46
C ARG A 50 5.59 -6.84 -2.65
N VAL A 51 4.87 -6.05 -3.44
CA VAL A 51 4.13 -6.52 -4.61
C VAL A 51 4.48 -5.64 -5.81
N TYR A 52 4.64 -6.27 -6.95
CA TYR A 52 4.69 -5.63 -8.25
C TYR A 52 3.53 -6.16 -9.10
N VAL A 53 2.81 -5.27 -9.73
CA VAL A 53 1.68 -5.62 -10.59
C VAL A 53 1.54 -4.61 -11.72
N GLU A 54 1.14 -5.06 -12.87
CA GLU A 54 0.65 -4.27 -13.98
C GLU A 54 -0.87 -4.35 -13.95
N LEU A 55 -1.49 -3.32 -13.35
CA LEU A 55 -2.94 -3.24 -13.21
C LEU A 55 -3.53 -2.94 -14.59
N ASP A 56 -4.18 -3.90 -15.18
CA ASP A 56 -4.89 -3.81 -16.45
C ASP A 56 -6.40 -3.84 -16.28
N TYR A 57 -6.86 -4.08 -15.06
CA TYR A 57 -8.26 -4.17 -14.69
C TYR A 57 -8.46 -3.83 -13.21
N ILE A 58 -9.49 -3.03 -12.91
CA ILE A 58 -9.97 -2.73 -11.56
C ILE A 58 -11.49 -2.56 -11.58
N TRP A 59 -12.12 -2.78 -10.43
CA TRP A 59 -13.50 -2.39 -10.21
C TRP A 59 -13.60 -0.99 -9.61
N ASP A 60 -14.84 -0.47 -9.50
CA ASP A 60 -15.12 0.87 -9.00
C ASP A 60 -14.50 1.20 -7.64
N CYS A 61 -14.42 2.50 -7.40
CA CYS A 61 -14.03 3.05 -6.11
C CYS A 61 -15.08 2.71 -5.05
N TYR A 62 -14.68 1.94 -4.03
CA TYR A 62 -15.55 1.58 -2.92
C TYR A 62 -15.38 2.48 -1.67
N GLU A 63 -14.31 3.27 -1.62
CA GLU A 63 -14.02 4.18 -0.51
C GLU A 63 -13.25 5.41 -1.00
N GLU A 64 -13.69 6.60 -0.58
CA GLU A 64 -12.98 7.85 -0.83
C GLU A 64 -12.71 8.55 0.51
N THR A 65 -11.43 8.87 0.76
CA THR A 65 -11.01 9.64 1.92
C THR A 65 -10.86 11.10 1.52
N THR A 66 -11.50 12.01 2.27
CA THR A 66 -11.41 13.45 2.08
C THR A 66 -10.62 14.12 3.21
N ASN A 67 -10.00 15.25 2.92
CA ASN A 67 -9.39 16.12 3.94
C ASN A 67 -10.44 17.04 4.58
N ASP A 68 -10.01 17.85 5.55
CA ASP A 68 -10.87 18.82 6.26
C ASP A 68 -11.54 19.86 5.35
N SER A 69 -11.00 20.10 4.16
CA SER A 69 -11.58 21.00 3.14
C SER A 69 -12.57 20.29 2.21
N GLY A 70 -12.83 19.00 2.41
CA GLY A 70 -13.72 18.19 1.58
C GLY A 70 -13.12 17.70 0.26
N SER A 71 -11.81 17.91 0.05
CA SER A 71 -11.13 17.44 -1.17
C SER A 71 -10.68 15.99 -0.98
N ALA A 72 -10.94 15.14 -1.98
CA ALA A 72 -10.47 13.76 -1.98
C ALA A 72 -8.93 13.68 -1.98
N VAL A 73 -8.36 12.90 -1.07
CA VAL A 73 -6.91 12.71 -0.92
C VAL A 73 -6.47 11.29 -1.26
N SER A 74 -7.35 10.31 -1.12
CA SER A 74 -7.14 8.95 -1.58
C SER A 74 -8.46 8.28 -1.95
N ARG A 75 -8.39 7.32 -2.87
CA ARG A 75 -9.48 6.42 -3.24
C ARG A 75 -9.01 4.99 -3.14
N GLN A 76 -9.93 4.10 -2.78
CA GLN A 76 -9.70 2.67 -2.79
C GLN A 76 -10.60 2.00 -3.82
N TYR A 77 -9.98 1.23 -4.70
CA TYR A 77 -10.64 0.48 -5.75
C TYR A 77 -10.58 -1.02 -5.42
N ALA A 78 -11.60 -1.76 -5.83
CA ALA A 78 -11.58 -3.21 -5.68
C ALA A 78 -10.73 -3.82 -6.80
N LEU A 79 -9.76 -4.65 -6.44
CA LEU A 79 -8.90 -5.37 -7.37
C LEU A 79 -9.27 -6.85 -7.31
N PRO A 80 -9.88 -7.42 -8.36
CA PRO A 80 -10.21 -8.82 -8.43
C PRO A 80 -9.05 -9.69 -8.91
N ASP A 81 -8.98 -10.91 -8.41
CA ASP A 81 -8.19 -12.01 -8.95
C ASP A 81 -9.02 -12.74 -10.01
N ILE A 82 -8.91 -12.30 -11.26
CA ILE A 82 -9.66 -12.89 -12.37
C ILE A 82 -9.01 -14.21 -12.78
N ARG A 83 -9.78 -15.27 -12.77
CA ARG A 83 -9.38 -16.62 -13.19
C ARG A 83 -10.27 -17.11 -14.32
N VAL A 84 -9.78 -18.10 -15.02
CA VAL A 84 -10.54 -18.80 -16.08
C VAL A 84 -10.75 -20.23 -15.61
N ASP A 85 -11.99 -20.71 -15.68
CA ASP A 85 -12.31 -22.09 -15.35
C ASP A 85 -11.97 -23.07 -16.49
N ASP A 86 -12.19 -24.37 -16.27
CA ASP A 86 -11.91 -25.41 -17.25
C ASP A 86 -12.81 -25.33 -18.51
N GLU A 87 -13.92 -24.57 -18.42
CA GLU A 87 -14.85 -24.35 -19.51
C GLU A 87 -14.54 -23.05 -20.29
N GLY A 88 -13.58 -22.25 -19.82
CA GLY A 88 -13.12 -20.99 -20.41
C GLY A 88 -13.89 -19.77 -19.94
N TYR A 89 -14.69 -19.84 -18.87
CA TYR A 89 -15.41 -18.71 -18.30
C TYR A 89 -14.55 -17.96 -17.28
N TYR A 90 -14.61 -16.64 -17.33
CA TYR A 90 -13.98 -15.78 -16.33
C TYR A 90 -14.77 -15.77 -15.03
N TYR A 91 -14.04 -15.83 -13.91
CA TYR A 91 -14.62 -15.65 -12.58
C TYR A 91 -13.64 -14.92 -11.65
N ASN A 92 -14.18 -14.27 -10.63
CA ASN A 92 -13.38 -13.61 -9.60
C ASN A 92 -13.11 -14.59 -8.46
N ALA A 93 -11.86 -15.02 -8.29
CA ALA A 93 -11.48 -15.94 -7.23
C ALA A 93 -11.32 -15.22 -5.88
N HIS A 94 -10.67 -14.07 -5.88
CA HIS A 94 -10.42 -13.27 -4.69
C HIS A 94 -10.54 -11.78 -4.98
N PHE A 95 -10.62 -10.98 -3.89
CA PHE A 95 -10.58 -9.52 -3.94
C PHE A 95 -9.60 -8.97 -2.92
N ILE A 96 -8.83 -7.95 -3.30
CA ILE A 96 -8.07 -7.07 -2.41
C ILE A 96 -8.43 -5.62 -2.73
N GLY A 97 -8.01 -4.68 -1.87
CA GLY A 97 -8.08 -3.26 -2.20
C GLY A 97 -6.81 -2.79 -2.91
N VAL A 98 -6.93 -1.72 -3.70
CA VAL A 98 -5.78 -0.94 -4.19
C VAL A 98 -6.02 0.54 -3.94
N THR A 99 -5.02 1.25 -3.40
CA THR A 99 -5.14 2.67 -3.05
C THR A 99 -4.52 3.54 -4.13
N ALA A 100 -5.31 4.49 -4.67
CA ALA A 100 -4.83 5.59 -5.48
C ALA A 100 -4.72 6.88 -4.64
N LYS A 101 -3.66 7.66 -4.85
CA LYS A 101 -3.51 9.02 -4.31
C LYS A 101 -4.15 10.03 -5.26
N ALA A 102 -4.43 11.24 -4.78
CA ALA A 102 -5.04 12.30 -5.58
C ALA A 102 -4.33 12.56 -6.93
N SER A 103 -3.00 12.43 -6.98
CA SER A 103 -2.21 12.57 -8.22
C SER A 103 -2.39 11.43 -9.22
N GLU A 104 -3.03 10.34 -8.83
CA GLU A 104 -3.20 9.11 -9.62
C GLU A 104 -4.67 8.91 -10.05
N PHE A 105 -5.62 9.71 -9.54
CA PHE A 105 -7.04 9.51 -9.77
C PHE A 105 -7.39 9.41 -11.25
N SER A 106 -6.90 10.32 -12.10
CA SER A 106 -7.23 10.28 -13.53
C SER A 106 -6.75 9.01 -14.24
N GLN A 107 -5.65 8.39 -13.76
CA GLN A 107 -5.16 7.13 -14.32
C GLN A 107 -6.03 5.96 -13.87
N PHE A 108 -6.44 5.97 -12.60
CA PHE A 108 -7.32 4.93 -12.06
C PHE A 108 -8.74 5.05 -12.60
N ASP A 109 -9.28 6.28 -12.73
CA ASP A 109 -10.60 6.51 -13.32
C ASP A 109 -10.62 6.02 -14.77
N LYS A 110 -9.57 6.32 -15.56
CA LYS A 110 -9.45 5.79 -16.92
C LYS A 110 -9.35 4.26 -16.96
N LEU A 111 -8.55 3.65 -16.07
CA LEU A 111 -8.43 2.20 -16.02
C LEU A 111 -9.76 1.55 -15.65
N ASN A 112 -10.55 2.17 -14.76
CA ASN A 112 -11.89 1.70 -14.42
C ASN A 112 -12.85 1.80 -15.62
N GLU A 113 -12.82 2.91 -16.37
CA GLU A 113 -13.58 3.04 -17.62
C GLU A 113 -13.19 1.95 -18.63
N ASP A 114 -11.89 1.73 -18.83
CA ASP A 114 -11.39 0.66 -19.72
C ASP A 114 -11.83 -0.73 -19.23
N SER A 115 -11.91 -0.96 -17.91
CA SER A 115 -12.42 -2.22 -17.34
C SER A 115 -13.90 -2.45 -17.66
N ILE A 116 -14.72 -1.41 -17.51
CA ILE A 116 -16.14 -1.45 -17.83
C ILE A 116 -16.37 -1.70 -19.33
N ASP A 117 -15.61 -1.05 -20.20
CA ASP A 117 -15.68 -1.22 -21.65
C ASP A 117 -15.34 -2.67 -22.05
N TRP A 118 -14.34 -3.28 -21.39
CA TRP A 118 -14.01 -4.70 -21.62
C TRP A 118 -15.16 -5.63 -21.17
N GLU A 119 -15.75 -5.39 -20.01
CA GLU A 119 -16.92 -6.16 -19.54
C GLU A 119 -18.10 -6.06 -20.49
N ASN A 120 -18.27 -4.90 -21.16
CA ASN A 120 -19.29 -4.68 -22.17
C ASN A 120 -18.95 -5.29 -23.54
N GLY A 121 -17.75 -5.89 -23.68
CA GLY A 121 -17.31 -6.54 -24.93
C GLY A 121 -16.90 -5.55 -26.02
N GLU A 122 -16.45 -4.35 -25.64
CA GLU A 122 -15.97 -3.35 -26.62
C GLU A 122 -14.59 -3.69 -27.16
N TYR A 123 -13.84 -4.56 -26.46
CA TYR A 123 -12.57 -5.12 -26.93
C TYR A 123 -12.27 -6.47 -26.27
N ASP A 124 -11.38 -7.25 -26.90
CA ASP A 124 -11.23 -8.68 -26.61
C ASP A 124 -10.21 -9.00 -25.48
N GLN A 125 -9.25 -8.10 -25.21
CA GLN A 125 -8.14 -8.38 -24.29
C GLN A 125 -7.97 -7.32 -23.21
N LEU A 126 -7.86 -7.77 -21.95
CA LEU A 126 -7.46 -6.91 -20.85
C LEU A 126 -6.09 -6.27 -21.13
N GLY A 127 -5.92 -5.02 -20.71
CA GLY A 127 -4.66 -4.28 -20.92
C GLY A 127 -4.42 -3.78 -22.34
N GLU A 128 -5.32 -4.01 -23.30
CA GLU A 128 -5.19 -3.53 -24.69
C GLU A 128 -5.06 -2.00 -24.75
N ARG A 129 -5.79 -1.28 -23.90
CA ARG A 129 -5.74 0.19 -23.78
C ARG A 129 -4.68 0.72 -22.83
N GLY A 130 -3.94 -0.16 -22.18
CA GLY A 130 -2.86 0.17 -21.27
C GLY A 130 -3.01 -0.44 -19.89
N TYR A 131 -2.05 -0.18 -19.04
CA TYR A 131 -2.00 -0.65 -17.66
C TYR A 131 -1.31 0.37 -16.77
N ILE A 132 -1.54 0.24 -15.45
CA ILE A 132 -0.84 1.03 -14.44
C ILE A 132 0.20 0.13 -13.77
N THR A 133 1.49 0.44 -13.96
CA THR A 133 2.54 -0.23 -13.19
C THR A 133 2.48 0.20 -11.74
N TYR A 134 2.30 -0.77 -10.85
CA TYR A 134 2.18 -0.54 -9.42
C TYR A 134 3.22 -1.34 -8.64
N ASP A 135 4.24 -0.66 -8.10
CA ASP A 135 5.21 -1.22 -7.15
C ASP A 135 4.83 -0.73 -5.75
N GLY A 136 4.43 -1.64 -4.91
CA GLY A 136 3.87 -1.32 -3.62
C GLY A 136 4.10 -2.39 -2.57
N TYR A 137 3.35 -2.29 -1.51
CA TYR A 137 3.32 -3.27 -0.44
C TYR A 137 1.89 -3.50 0.03
N LEU A 138 1.63 -4.68 0.53
CA LEU A 138 0.34 -5.02 1.11
C LEU A 138 0.25 -4.51 2.55
N LYS A 139 -0.79 -3.76 2.86
CA LYS A 139 -1.16 -3.34 4.20
C LYS A 139 -2.40 -4.13 4.63
N LYS A 140 -2.49 -4.50 5.89
CA LYS A 140 -3.73 -5.08 6.43
C LYS A 140 -4.84 -4.02 6.39
N MET A 141 -6.01 -4.38 5.88
CA MET A 141 -7.19 -3.52 5.93
C MET A 141 -7.62 -3.21 7.36
N GLY A 142 -8.03 -1.97 7.60
CA GLY A 142 -8.75 -1.59 8.81
C GLY A 142 -10.14 -2.22 8.82
N LYS A 143 -10.82 -2.19 9.97
CA LYS A 143 -12.19 -2.73 10.07
C LYS A 143 -13.17 -1.96 9.19
N GLU A 144 -12.99 -0.66 9.08
CA GLU A 144 -13.83 0.24 8.29
C GLU A 144 -13.60 0.01 6.80
N GLU A 145 -12.34 0.01 6.34
CA GLU A 145 -11.95 -0.32 4.97
C GLU A 145 -12.54 -1.67 4.52
N LEU A 146 -12.43 -2.70 5.38
CA LEU A 146 -12.99 -4.02 5.11
C LEU A 146 -14.51 -3.99 4.99
N SER A 147 -15.18 -3.25 5.87
CA SER A 147 -16.64 -3.10 5.85
C SER A 147 -17.15 -2.42 4.58
N PHE A 148 -16.40 -1.42 4.08
CA PHE A 148 -16.74 -0.77 2.81
C PHE A 148 -16.60 -1.72 1.63
N LEU A 149 -15.49 -2.48 1.54
CA LEU A 149 -15.32 -3.47 0.49
C LEU A 149 -16.41 -4.57 0.55
N GLN A 150 -16.73 -5.07 1.75
CA GLN A 150 -17.83 -6.04 1.92
C GLN A 150 -19.17 -5.49 1.45
N SER A 151 -19.49 -4.24 1.83
CA SER A 151 -20.73 -3.58 1.43
C SER A 151 -20.79 -3.36 -0.10
N TYR A 152 -19.67 -3.00 -0.69
CA TYR A 152 -19.53 -2.82 -2.13
C TYR A 152 -19.76 -4.14 -2.88
N LEU A 153 -19.12 -5.24 -2.49
CA LEU A 153 -19.32 -6.55 -3.11
C LEU A 153 -20.76 -7.04 -2.93
N LYS A 154 -21.39 -6.77 -1.78
CA LYS A 154 -22.79 -7.10 -1.55
C LYS A 154 -23.73 -6.34 -2.49
N SER A 155 -23.45 -5.07 -2.78
CA SER A 155 -24.21 -4.27 -3.74
C SER A 155 -24.06 -4.77 -5.18
N ASN A 156 -22.96 -5.48 -5.47
CA ASN A 156 -22.69 -6.14 -6.75
C ASN A 156 -23.20 -7.60 -6.81
N GLY A 157 -24.02 -8.01 -5.84
CA GLY A 157 -24.77 -9.28 -5.89
C GLY A 157 -24.11 -10.46 -5.21
N TYR A 158 -22.92 -10.30 -4.58
CA TYR A 158 -22.30 -11.38 -3.82
C TYR A 158 -23.01 -11.61 -2.49
N THR A 159 -23.14 -12.88 -2.11
CA THR A 159 -23.68 -13.29 -0.81
C THR A 159 -22.64 -13.12 0.29
N ASP A 160 -23.09 -13.02 1.56
CA ASP A 160 -22.16 -12.90 2.72
C ASP A 160 -21.16 -14.07 2.77
N SER A 161 -21.56 -15.29 2.41
CA SER A 161 -20.70 -16.47 2.40
C SER A 161 -19.61 -16.40 1.31
N GLU A 162 -19.95 -15.90 0.12
CA GLU A 162 -18.97 -15.68 -0.96
C GLU A 162 -17.99 -14.60 -0.55
N ILE A 163 -18.47 -13.48 -0.04
CA ILE A 163 -17.66 -12.35 0.42
C ILE A 163 -16.62 -12.81 1.45
N ASP A 164 -17.04 -13.58 2.46
CA ASP A 164 -16.14 -14.08 3.50
C ASP A 164 -15.04 -15.02 2.96
N SER A 165 -15.32 -15.75 1.88
CA SER A 165 -14.36 -16.65 1.25
C SER A 165 -13.44 -15.97 0.23
N MET A 166 -13.90 -14.89 -0.40
CA MET A 166 -13.20 -14.23 -1.52
C MET A 166 -12.35 -13.06 -1.06
N ILE A 167 -12.70 -12.35 0.02
CA ILE A 167 -11.91 -11.21 0.45
C ILE A 167 -10.61 -11.66 1.12
N VAL A 168 -9.49 -11.24 0.57
CA VAL A 168 -8.20 -11.24 1.26
C VAL A 168 -8.04 -9.85 1.90
N PRO A 169 -8.02 -9.74 3.25
CA PRO A 169 -8.16 -8.46 3.95
C PRO A 169 -6.86 -7.63 3.93
N VAL A 170 -6.36 -7.37 2.73
CA VAL A 170 -5.20 -6.53 2.47
C VAL A 170 -5.49 -5.49 1.40
N VAL A 171 -4.82 -4.36 1.50
CA VAL A 171 -4.86 -3.29 0.50
C VAL A 171 -3.46 -3.05 -0.05
N LEU A 172 -3.35 -2.96 -1.36
CA LEU A 172 -2.14 -2.63 -2.07
C LEU A 172 -1.90 -1.12 -2.00
N MET A 173 -0.80 -0.74 -1.39
CA MET A 173 -0.39 0.65 -1.23
C MET A 173 0.92 0.90 -1.96
N ARG A 174 1.00 2.02 -2.68
CA ARG A 174 2.24 2.39 -3.37
C ARG A 174 3.38 2.62 -2.37
N ASN A 175 4.55 2.12 -2.71
CA ASN A 175 5.75 2.37 -1.93
C ASN A 175 6.01 3.89 -1.83
N GLN A 176 6.39 4.34 -0.64
CA GLN A 176 6.96 5.66 -0.49
C GLN A 176 8.23 5.75 -1.36
N THR A 177 8.49 6.93 -1.93
CA THR A 177 9.68 7.10 -2.74
C THR A 177 10.92 6.67 -1.94
N PRO A 178 11.82 5.87 -2.52
CA PRO A 178 13.04 5.42 -1.85
C PRO A 178 13.84 6.56 -1.22
N ILE A 179 13.78 7.74 -1.82
CA ILE A 179 14.42 8.97 -1.35
C ILE A 179 13.88 9.38 0.03
N ALA A 180 12.57 9.34 0.26
CA ALA A 180 11.98 9.70 1.56
C ALA A 180 12.46 8.74 2.67
N ASN A 181 12.50 7.44 2.39
CA ASN A 181 13.02 6.43 3.31
C ASN A 181 14.52 6.63 3.59
N LEU A 182 15.31 6.97 2.55
CA LEU A 182 16.74 7.26 2.68
C LEU A 182 16.97 8.52 3.54
N LEU A 183 16.20 9.57 3.34
CA LEU A 183 16.28 10.80 4.14
C LEU A 183 15.89 10.55 5.61
N MET A 184 14.82 9.77 5.85
CA MET A 184 14.44 9.39 7.21
C MET A 184 15.52 8.55 7.89
N PHE A 185 16.07 7.56 7.20
CA PHE A 185 17.10 6.69 7.73
C PHE A 185 18.40 7.47 8.02
N GLY A 186 18.92 8.21 7.03
CA GLY A 186 20.13 9.02 7.16
C GLY A 186 19.99 10.14 8.19
N GLY A 187 18.87 10.86 8.18
CA GLY A 187 18.55 11.89 9.17
C GLY A 187 18.41 11.31 10.57
N GLY A 188 17.81 10.15 10.71
CA GLY A 188 17.70 9.42 11.97
C GLY A 188 19.06 9.04 12.56
N ILE A 189 19.97 8.48 11.73
CA ILE A 189 21.34 8.17 12.14
C ILE A 189 22.07 9.44 12.60
N LEU A 190 21.99 10.53 11.81
CA LEU A 190 22.64 11.79 12.14
C LEU A 190 22.17 12.34 13.49
N LEU A 191 20.86 12.38 13.74
CA LEU A 191 20.28 12.83 15.01
C LEU A 191 20.71 11.94 16.18
N THR A 192 20.80 10.64 15.98
CA THR A 192 21.28 9.70 17.02
C THR A 192 22.73 9.97 17.39
N ILE A 193 23.60 10.17 16.38
CA ILE A 193 25.01 10.51 16.60
C ILE A 193 25.14 11.84 17.34
N LEU A 194 24.43 12.89 16.90
CA LEU A 194 24.43 14.19 17.56
C LEU A 194 23.95 14.08 19.02
N GLY A 195 22.88 13.34 19.27
CA GLY A 195 22.38 13.08 20.62
C GLY A 195 23.42 12.37 21.49
N ALA A 196 24.10 11.35 20.96
CA ALA A 196 25.17 10.64 21.69
C ALA A 196 26.36 11.54 22.00
N VAL A 197 26.85 12.33 21.03
CA VAL A 197 27.97 13.27 21.21
C VAL A 197 27.64 14.34 22.27
N PHE A 198 26.47 14.96 22.19
CA PHE A 198 26.03 15.91 23.19
C PHE A 198 25.89 15.27 24.58
N GLY A 199 25.33 14.07 24.65
CA GLY A 199 25.26 13.32 25.92
C GLY A 199 26.64 13.08 26.56
N PHE A 200 27.60 12.64 25.75
CA PHE A 200 28.97 12.40 26.18
C PHE A 200 29.67 13.68 26.66
N LEU A 201 29.57 14.77 25.90
CA LEU A 201 30.16 16.07 26.29
C LEU A 201 29.55 16.59 27.59
N PHE A 202 28.25 16.43 27.83
CA PHE A 202 27.62 16.82 29.08
C PHE A 202 28.06 15.94 30.25
N PHE A 203 28.22 14.64 30.00
CA PHE A 203 28.73 13.72 31.03
C PHE A 203 30.13 14.07 31.49
N ILE A 204 31.06 14.35 30.55
CA ILE A 204 32.45 14.76 30.90
C ILE A 204 32.45 16.08 31.64
N LYS A 205 31.68 17.08 31.17
CA LYS A 205 31.65 18.41 31.81
C LYS A 205 31.05 18.36 33.22
N GLY A 206 30.06 17.48 33.46
CA GLY A 206 29.47 17.30 34.79
C GLY A 206 30.35 16.55 35.77
N ARG A 207 31.39 15.84 35.30
CA ARG A 207 32.34 15.12 36.13
C ARG A 207 33.53 15.99 36.56
N ASN A 208 33.74 17.11 35.86
CA ASN A 208 34.88 18.04 36.12
C ASN A 208 34.44 19.29 36.94
N ASN A 209 33.19 19.35 37.39
CA ASN A 209 32.66 20.31 38.35
C ASN A 209 32.22 19.57 39.63
#